data_5c5e599892b3c3a4629618357632a565
#
_entry.id   5c5e599892b3c3a4629618357632a565
#
_cell.length_a   1.000
_cell.length_b   1.000
_cell.length_c   1.000
_cell.angle_alpha   90.00
_cell.angle_beta   90.00
_cell.angle_gamma   90.00
#
_symmetry.space_group_name_H-M   'P 1'
#
loop_
_entity.id
_entity.type
_entity.pdbx_description
1 polymer ?
#
loop_
_entity_poly.entity_id
_entity_poly.type
_entity_poly.pdbx_seq_one_letter_code
_entity_poly.pdbx_strand_id
1 'polypeptide(L)'
;MRDVIAGMIIMAVSIPISMGYAQIAGLPAVYGLYGSVFPIILFAVFSTSPQFIFGVDAAPAALIGSALLGMGIEGGSKEALEVVPVLTFFVAVWLLAFYLMHAGKLVNYISAPVMGGFISGICMTIILMQVPKLLGGTAGTGELPELLEHILETAGRINFPSLMLGLISLAILLTVKKVAPKFPMAVVLMAAGAVLTVVLPMEEWGIRTLEAVKPGLPQWKIPDLALLPLNQVITVSLSVAVVIMAETLLAENNFAQKNGYRINDDQELLAFAAGNLVAALTGCCPINGSVSRTAMGEQYQGKTQLMSIVAGASMLILLVCGTGFIGYLPVPVLTCLLYTSDAADEG
;
A
#
# COMPACT_ATOMS: atom_id res chain seq x y z
N MET A 1 -3.47 -23.70 -10.45
CA MET A 1 -3.45 -22.78 -11.61
C MET A 1 -4.17 -21.46 -11.33
N ARG A 2 -5.38 -21.45 -10.73
CA ARG A 2 -6.12 -20.21 -10.39
C ARG A 2 -5.38 -19.32 -9.42
N ASP A 3 -4.85 -19.88 -8.32
CA ASP A 3 -4.05 -19.12 -7.35
C ASP A 3 -2.78 -18.50 -7.96
N VAL A 4 -2.17 -19.17 -8.95
CA VAL A 4 -1.00 -18.62 -9.64
C VAL A 4 -1.39 -17.41 -10.49
N ILE A 5 -2.50 -17.50 -11.23
CA ILE A 5 -3.00 -16.36 -12.02
C ILE A 5 -3.41 -15.20 -11.11
N ALA A 6 -4.15 -15.49 -10.03
CA ALA A 6 -4.53 -14.49 -9.04
C ALA A 6 -3.27 -13.82 -8.43
N GLY A 7 -2.26 -14.61 -8.03
CA GLY A 7 -1.01 -14.09 -7.48
C GLY A 7 -0.24 -13.20 -8.45
N MET A 8 -0.16 -13.54 -9.73
CA MET A 8 0.48 -12.69 -10.75
C MET A 8 -0.27 -11.37 -10.96
N ILE A 9 -1.60 -11.41 -10.94
CA ILE A 9 -2.41 -10.18 -11.06
C ILE A 9 -2.25 -9.31 -9.82
N ILE A 10 -2.29 -9.90 -8.62
CA ILE A 10 -2.05 -9.20 -7.35
C ILE A 10 -0.67 -8.56 -7.37
N MET A 11 0.38 -9.27 -7.80
CA MET A 11 1.72 -8.70 -7.93
C MET A 11 1.74 -7.49 -8.84
N ALA A 12 1.16 -7.60 -10.05
CA ALA A 12 1.17 -6.52 -11.02
C ALA A 12 0.45 -5.26 -10.50
N VAL A 13 -0.71 -5.43 -9.85
CA VAL A 13 -1.47 -4.32 -9.26
C VAL A 13 -0.78 -3.77 -8.00
N SER A 14 -0.07 -4.61 -7.25
CA SER A 14 0.70 -4.17 -6.07
C SER A 14 1.87 -3.26 -6.42
N ILE A 15 2.40 -3.29 -7.65
CA ILE A 15 3.50 -2.40 -8.05
C ILE A 15 3.14 -0.93 -7.80
N PRO A 16 2.14 -0.34 -8.50
CA PRO A 16 1.82 1.07 -8.31
C PRO A 16 1.29 1.37 -6.91
N ILE A 17 0.47 0.49 -6.36
CA ILE A 17 -0.16 0.67 -5.05
C ILE A 17 0.90 0.76 -3.96
N SER A 18 1.80 -0.22 -3.87
CA SER A 18 2.84 -0.24 -2.85
C SER A 18 3.85 0.89 -3.02
N MET A 19 4.20 1.26 -4.27
CA MET A 19 5.06 2.41 -4.55
C MET A 19 4.41 3.73 -4.10
N GLY A 20 3.11 3.89 -4.37
CA GLY A 20 2.36 5.06 -3.96
C GLY A 20 2.26 5.21 -2.44
N TYR A 21 1.94 4.14 -1.74
CA TYR A 21 1.85 4.17 -0.27
C TYR A 21 3.22 4.34 0.41
N ALA A 22 4.29 3.78 -0.15
CA ALA A 22 5.63 4.05 0.36
C ALA A 22 5.97 5.55 0.30
N GLN A 23 5.59 6.24 -0.78
CA GLN A 23 5.78 7.69 -0.90
C GLN A 23 4.93 8.47 0.13
N ILE A 24 3.68 8.04 0.38
CA ILE A 24 2.84 8.61 1.43
C ILE A 24 3.47 8.43 2.81
N ALA A 25 4.09 7.27 3.07
CA ALA A 25 4.83 6.99 4.30
C ALA A 25 6.20 7.72 4.39
N GLY A 26 6.52 8.60 3.44
CA GLY A 26 7.77 9.36 3.42
C GLY A 26 8.99 8.57 2.95
N LEU A 27 8.79 7.45 2.23
CA LEU A 27 9.87 6.63 1.68
C LEU A 27 9.96 6.76 0.15
N PRO A 28 11.14 6.56 -0.46
CA PRO A 28 11.23 6.36 -1.89
C PRO A 28 10.37 5.17 -2.35
N ALA A 29 9.79 5.28 -3.53
CA ALA A 29 8.82 4.33 -4.06
C ALA A 29 9.29 2.86 -4.06
N VAL A 30 10.58 2.61 -4.25
CA VAL A 30 11.16 1.26 -4.28
C VAL A 30 10.95 0.48 -2.97
N TYR A 31 10.89 1.16 -1.83
CA TYR A 31 10.68 0.50 -0.54
C TYR A 31 9.29 -0.16 -0.44
N GLY A 32 8.30 0.38 -1.15
CA GLY A 32 6.99 -0.28 -1.28
C GLY A 32 7.07 -1.63 -1.98
N LEU A 33 7.92 -1.76 -3.00
CA LEU A 33 8.17 -3.04 -3.65
C LEU A 33 8.86 -4.03 -2.71
N TYR A 34 9.81 -3.57 -1.88
CA TYR A 34 10.46 -4.41 -0.86
C TYR A 34 9.45 -4.95 0.15
N GLY A 35 8.48 -4.13 0.59
CA GLY A 35 7.38 -4.55 1.45
C GLY A 35 6.42 -5.55 0.79
N SER A 36 6.46 -5.67 -0.52
CA SER A 36 5.62 -6.60 -1.30
C SER A 36 6.32 -7.93 -1.65
N VAL A 37 7.47 -8.24 -1.07
CA VAL A 37 8.22 -9.49 -1.30
C VAL A 37 8.19 -10.39 -0.08
N PHE A 38 9.16 -10.24 0.80
CA PHE A 38 9.33 -11.11 1.95
C PHE A 38 8.23 -10.98 3.01
N PRO A 39 7.74 -9.77 3.33
CA PRO A 39 6.67 -9.61 4.30
C PRO A 39 5.38 -10.36 3.93
N ILE A 40 4.97 -10.29 2.66
CA ILE A 40 3.79 -11.01 2.16
C ILE A 40 3.98 -12.54 2.28
N ILE A 41 5.17 -13.04 1.95
CA ILE A 41 5.48 -14.47 2.03
C ILE A 41 5.44 -14.94 3.48
N LEU A 42 6.02 -14.17 4.41
CA LEU A 42 6.00 -14.53 5.82
C LEU A 42 4.57 -14.52 6.39
N PHE A 43 3.79 -13.50 6.07
CA PHE A 43 2.38 -13.49 6.43
C PHE A 43 1.67 -14.76 5.95
N ALA A 44 1.85 -15.13 4.68
CA ALA A 44 1.22 -16.30 4.09
C ALA A 44 1.60 -17.63 4.78
N VAL A 45 2.78 -17.69 5.40
CA VAL A 45 3.26 -18.88 6.15
C VAL A 45 2.63 -18.97 7.54
N PHE A 46 2.42 -17.84 8.23
CA PHE A 46 1.94 -17.81 9.61
C PHE A 46 0.43 -17.59 9.73
N SER A 47 -0.22 -17.03 8.72
CA SER A 47 -1.66 -16.74 8.71
C SER A 47 -2.51 -18.00 8.65
N THR A 48 -3.64 -17.98 9.35
CA THR A 48 -4.70 -18.99 9.27
C THR A 48 -5.76 -18.65 8.22
N SER A 49 -5.72 -17.44 7.68
CA SER A 49 -6.60 -17.02 6.60
C SER A 49 -6.12 -17.61 5.26
N PRO A 50 -6.94 -18.37 4.54
CA PRO A 50 -6.54 -18.97 3.27
C PRO A 50 -6.47 -17.98 2.11
N GLN A 51 -7.08 -16.81 2.22
CA GLN A 51 -7.29 -15.93 1.06
C GLN A 51 -6.88 -14.47 1.28
N PHE A 52 -6.65 -14.05 2.52
CA PHE A 52 -6.41 -12.66 2.81
C PHE A 52 -5.01 -12.22 2.37
N ILE A 53 -4.93 -11.02 1.78
CA ILE A 53 -3.68 -10.45 1.26
C ILE A 53 -3.19 -9.38 2.23
N PHE A 54 -1.91 -9.48 2.59
CA PHE A 54 -1.22 -8.58 3.49
C PHE A 54 -0.08 -7.86 2.76
N GLY A 55 0.14 -6.57 3.01
CA GLY A 55 1.20 -5.83 2.35
C GLY A 55 1.13 -4.33 2.59
N VAL A 56 1.88 -3.54 1.83
CA VAL A 56 1.89 -2.08 1.96
C VAL A 56 0.50 -1.54 1.63
N ASP A 57 -0.10 -0.80 2.57
CA ASP A 57 -1.47 -0.31 2.44
C ASP A 57 -1.66 1.10 3.01
N ALA A 58 -2.83 1.67 2.78
CA ALA A 58 -3.19 3.06 2.98
C ALA A 58 -3.03 3.56 4.41
N ALA A 59 -3.69 2.91 5.36
CA ALA A 59 -3.81 3.41 6.73
C ALA A 59 -2.46 3.52 7.47
N PRO A 60 -1.62 2.47 7.52
CA PRO A 60 -0.31 2.59 8.14
C PRO A 60 0.59 3.62 7.44
N ALA A 61 0.52 3.68 6.10
CA ALA A 61 1.31 4.63 5.33
C ALA A 61 0.96 6.09 5.67
N ALA A 62 -0.33 6.41 5.73
CA ALA A 62 -0.80 7.74 6.09
C ALA A 62 -0.42 8.12 7.54
N LEU A 63 -0.56 7.19 8.48
CA LEU A 63 -0.19 7.42 9.88
C LEU A 63 1.32 7.67 10.04
N ILE A 64 2.17 6.91 9.35
CA ILE A 64 3.61 7.13 9.38
C ILE A 64 3.97 8.46 8.73
N GLY A 65 3.38 8.78 7.57
CA GLY A 65 3.60 10.06 6.90
C GLY A 65 3.23 11.26 7.78
N SER A 66 2.07 11.20 8.43
CA SER A 66 1.64 12.24 9.39
C SER A 66 2.56 12.31 10.61
N ALA A 67 3.05 11.18 11.11
CA ALA A 67 3.99 11.16 12.24
C ALA A 67 5.33 11.81 11.87
N LEU A 68 5.88 11.54 10.68
CA LEU A 68 7.10 12.19 10.19
C LEU A 68 6.94 13.71 10.11
N LEU A 69 5.80 14.18 9.57
CA LEU A 69 5.50 15.62 9.53
C LEU A 69 5.42 16.23 10.92
N GLY A 70 4.73 15.55 11.86
CA GLY A 70 4.66 15.97 13.26
C GLY A 70 6.01 15.99 13.98
N MET A 71 7.00 15.22 13.51
CA MET A 71 8.39 15.26 13.97
C MET A 71 9.25 16.29 13.23
N GLY A 72 8.72 16.96 12.19
CA GLY A 72 9.47 17.89 11.34
C GLY A 72 10.43 17.20 10.36
N ILE A 73 10.21 15.90 10.08
CA ILE A 73 11.04 15.11 9.18
C ILE A 73 10.46 15.14 7.78
N GLU A 74 11.25 15.62 6.82
CA GLU A 74 10.84 15.69 5.43
C GLU A 74 10.82 14.28 4.79
N GLY A 75 9.73 13.97 4.08
CA GLY A 75 9.61 12.70 3.35
C GLY A 75 10.69 12.55 2.27
N GLY A 76 11.21 11.33 2.10
CA GLY A 76 12.31 11.04 1.18
C GLY A 76 13.70 11.45 1.68
N SER A 77 13.80 12.10 2.85
CA SER A 77 15.06 12.45 3.48
C SER A 77 15.83 11.22 4.00
N LYS A 78 17.13 11.36 4.23
CA LYS A 78 17.92 10.29 4.87
C LYS A 78 17.40 9.94 6.26
N GLU A 79 16.90 10.93 6.97
CA GLU A 79 16.33 10.77 8.29
C GLU A 79 15.04 9.94 8.24
N ALA A 80 14.14 10.21 7.29
CA ALA A 80 12.94 9.40 7.07
C ALA A 80 13.28 7.93 6.77
N LEU A 81 14.33 7.68 5.96
CA LEU A 81 14.82 6.34 5.64
C LEU A 81 15.32 5.55 6.86
N GLU A 82 15.75 6.21 7.90
CA GLU A 82 16.21 5.59 9.14
C GLU A 82 15.08 5.48 10.17
N VAL A 83 14.22 6.49 10.27
CA VAL A 83 13.13 6.58 11.25
C VAL A 83 11.99 5.62 10.94
N VAL A 84 11.55 5.53 9.69
CA VAL A 84 10.40 4.68 9.33
C VAL A 84 10.64 3.20 9.66
N PRO A 85 11.79 2.59 9.35
CA PRO A 85 12.06 1.20 9.76
C PRO A 85 12.09 1.00 11.27
N VAL A 86 12.54 2.01 12.06
CA VAL A 86 12.48 1.96 13.53
C VAL A 86 11.03 1.89 14.00
N LEU A 87 10.18 2.79 13.51
CA LEU A 87 8.74 2.78 13.84
C LEU A 87 8.09 1.44 13.44
N THR A 88 8.41 0.94 12.25
CA THR A 88 7.92 -0.35 11.75
C THR A 88 8.36 -1.53 12.63
N PHE A 89 9.58 -1.51 13.11
CA PHE A 89 10.09 -2.52 14.05
C PHE A 89 9.30 -2.52 15.37
N PHE A 90 9.04 -1.35 15.93
CA PHE A 90 8.24 -1.26 17.17
C PHE A 90 6.77 -1.61 16.94
N VAL A 91 6.22 -1.35 15.76
CA VAL A 91 4.89 -1.88 15.37
C VAL A 91 4.89 -3.41 15.42
N ALA A 92 5.90 -4.06 14.87
CA ALA A 92 6.03 -5.53 14.95
C ALA A 92 6.14 -6.01 16.40
N VAL A 93 6.89 -5.31 17.25
CA VAL A 93 7.01 -5.62 18.69
C VAL A 93 5.65 -5.51 19.40
N TRP A 94 4.86 -4.46 19.11
CA TRP A 94 3.52 -4.31 19.69
C TRP A 94 2.56 -5.39 19.22
N LEU A 95 2.55 -5.73 17.93
CA LEU A 95 1.72 -6.82 17.39
C LEU A 95 2.10 -8.17 18.02
N LEU A 96 3.40 -8.41 18.24
CA LEU A 96 3.86 -9.60 18.98
C LEU A 96 3.42 -9.58 20.45
N ALA A 97 3.47 -8.43 21.10
CA ALA A 97 2.95 -8.26 22.45
C ALA A 97 1.43 -8.54 22.51
N PHE A 98 0.66 -8.04 21.55
CA PHE A 98 -0.78 -8.32 21.44
C PHE A 98 -1.05 -9.82 21.24
N TYR A 99 -0.24 -10.50 20.42
CA TYR A 99 -0.31 -11.96 20.30
C TYR A 99 -0.09 -12.67 21.65
N LEU A 100 0.98 -12.32 22.37
CA LEU A 100 1.31 -12.91 23.68
C LEU A 100 0.24 -12.64 24.74
N MET A 101 -0.44 -11.50 24.66
CA MET A 101 -1.54 -11.12 25.55
C MET A 101 -2.89 -11.69 25.12
N HIS A 102 -2.96 -12.45 24.03
CA HIS A 102 -4.21 -12.95 23.44
C HIS A 102 -5.22 -11.83 23.13
N ALA A 103 -4.71 -10.71 22.63
CA ALA A 103 -5.50 -9.48 22.41
C ALA A 103 -6.39 -9.54 21.15
N GLY A 104 -6.30 -10.59 20.33
CA GLY A 104 -7.10 -10.71 19.09
C GLY A 104 -8.61 -10.55 19.34
N LYS A 105 -9.12 -11.02 20.47
CA LYS A 105 -10.54 -10.87 20.83
C LYS A 105 -10.97 -9.44 21.13
N LEU A 106 -10.04 -8.51 21.38
CA LEU A 106 -10.37 -7.11 21.63
C LEU A 106 -11.03 -6.43 20.43
N VAL A 107 -10.74 -6.93 19.23
CA VAL A 107 -11.36 -6.43 17.98
C VAL A 107 -12.88 -6.57 18.01
N ASN A 108 -13.43 -7.56 18.68
CA ASN A 108 -14.87 -7.75 18.81
C ASN A 108 -15.57 -6.63 19.60
N TYR A 109 -14.82 -5.80 20.35
CA TYR A 109 -15.35 -4.64 21.06
C TYR A 109 -15.29 -3.35 20.23
N ILE A 110 -14.59 -3.37 19.10
CA ILE A 110 -14.55 -2.23 18.18
C ILE A 110 -15.79 -2.27 17.31
N SER A 111 -16.59 -1.21 17.36
CA SER A 111 -17.81 -1.16 16.56
C SER A 111 -17.47 -0.94 15.08
N ALA A 112 -18.11 -1.71 14.20
CA ALA A 112 -17.93 -1.59 12.76
C ALA A 112 -18.18 -0.16 12.23
N PRO A 113 -19.18 0.62 12.71
CA PRO A 113 -19.37 2.01 12.29
C PRO A 113 -18.21 2.93 12.63
N VAL A 114 -17.53 2.72 13.77
CA VAL A 114 -16.35 3.53 14.16
C VAL A 114 -15.20 3.25 13.22
N MET A 115 -14.93 1.98 12.91
CA MET A 115 -13.89 1.61 11.96
C MET A 115 -14.22 2.08 10.54
N GLY A 116 -15.48 1.94 10.11
CA GLY A 116 -15.92 2.47 8.81
C GLY A 116 -15.66 3.97 8.68
N GLY A 117 -16.02 4.76 9.71
CA GLY A 117 -15.74 6.20 9.71
C GLY A 117 -14.23 6.53 9.67
N PHE A 118 -13.41 5.76 10.39
CA PHE A 118 -11.95 5.93 10.38
C PHE A 118 -11.35 5.61 8.99
N ILE A 119 -11.73 4.48 8.39
CA ILE A 119 -11.28 4.08 7.06
C ILE A 119 -11.70 5.12 6.02
N SER A 120 -12.96 5.53 6.00
CA SER A 120 -13.45 6.56 5.08
C SER A 120 -12.69 7.88 5.22
N GLY A 121 -12.33 8.28 6.44
CA GLY A 121 -11.50 9.46 6.69
C GLY A 121 -10.11 9.33 6.07
N ILE A 122 -9.46 8.19 6.26
CA ILE A 122 -8.14 7.92 5.64
C ILE A 122 -8.23 7.90 4.12
N CYS A 123 -9.19 7.18 3.55
CA CYS A 123 -9.39 7.11 2.09
C CYS A 123 -9.62 8.50 1.50
N MET A 124 -10.44 9.34 2.15
CA MET A 124 -10.65 10.72 1.71
C MET A 124 -9.36 11.53 1.73
N THR A 125 -8.56 11.41 2.78
CA THR A 125 -7.25 12.07 2.89
C THR A 125 -6.31 11.63 1.76
N ILE A 126 -6.23 10.32 1.49
CA ILE A 126 -5.38 9.77 0.43
C ILE A 126 -5.85 10.25 -0.95
N ILE A 127 -7.15 10.29 -1.20
CA ILE A 127 -7.71 10.85 -2.43
C ILE A 127 -7.25 12.29 -2.61
N LEU A 128 -7.38 13.13 -1.57
CA LEU A 128 -6.93 14.52 -1.62
C LEU A 128 -5.42 14.64 -1.87
N MET A 129 -4.60 13.77 -1.28
CA MET A 129 -3.16 13.72 -1.54
C MET A 129 -2.82 13.34 -3.00
N GLN A 130 -3.68 12.59 -3.68
CA GLN A 130 -3.45 12.16 -5.06
C GLN A 130 -3.95 13.17 -6.11
N VAL A 131 -4.89 14.06 -5.76
CA VAL A 131 -5.44 15.06 -6.71
C VAL A 131 -4.35 15.91 -7.37
N PRO A 132 -3.33 16.45 -6.65
CA PRO A 132 -2.26 17.21 -7.30
C PRO A 132 -1.49 16.42 -8.36
N LYS A 133 -1.32 15.11 -8.18
CA LYS A 133 -0.65 14.24 -9.16
C LYS A 133 -1.43 14.13 -10.47
N LEU A 134 -2.77 14.10 -10.39
CA LEU A 134 -3.63 14.16 -11.59
C LEU A 134 -3.49 15.48 -12.34
N LEU A 135 -3.29 16.57 -11.60
CA LEU A 135 -3.08 17.90 -12.16
C LEU A 135 -1.65 18.10 -12.71
N GLY A 136 -0.76 17.11 -12.57
CA GLY A 136 0.64 17.15 -13.01
C GLY A 136 1.63 17.64 -11.96
N GLY A 137 1.17 17.85 -10.71
CA GLY A 137 1.98 18.23 -9.56
C GLY A 137 2.64 17.04 -8.83
N THR A 138 3.12 17.30 -7.63
CA THR A 138 3.58 16.29 -6.65
C THR A 138 2.43 15.87 -5.74
N ALA A 139 2.59 14.74 -5.04
CA ALA A 139 1.61 14.36 -4.01
C ALA A 139 1.46 15.47 -2.97
N GLY A 140 0.24 15.71 -2.51
CA GLY A 140 0.01 16.53 -1.34
C GLY A 140 0.55 15.85 -0.09
N THR A 141 0.99 16.66 0.88
CA THR A 141 1.44 16.20 2.20
C THR A 141 0.85 17.13 3.25
N GLY A 142 0.76 16.68 4.50
CA GLY A 142 0.28 17.50 5.59
C GLY A 142 -1.15 17.23 6.02
N GLU A 143 -1.68 18.13 6.84
CA GLU A 143 -3.06 18.08 7.33
C GLU A 143 -4.04 18.58 6.27
N LEU A 144 -5.34 18.42 6.53
CA LEU A 144 -6.41 18.78 5.57
C LEU A 144 -6.32 20.23 5.04
N PRO A 145 -6.03 21.27 5.85
CA PRO A 145 -5.88 22.63 5.33
C PRO A 145 -4.70 22.77 4.36
N GLU A 146 -3.56 22.16 4.68
CA GLU A 146 -2.35 22.19 3.85
C GLU A 146 -2.56 21.42 2.53
N LEU A 147 -3.28 20.30 2.58
CA LEU A 147 -3.65 19.55 1.38
C LEU A 147 -4.55 20.37 0.46
N LEU A 148 -5.53 21.08 1.00
CA LEU A 148 -6.42 21.93 0.22
C LEU A 148 -5.65 23.12 -0.39
N GLU A 149 -4.75 23.74 0.36
CA GLU A 149 -3.88 24.81 -0.16
C GLU A 149 -2.99 24.30 -1.30
N HIS A 150 -2.34 23.14 -1.12
CA HIS A 150 -1.51 22.52 -2.17
C HIS A 150 -2.31 22.16 -3.42
N ILE A 151 -3.56 21.69 -3.27
CA ILE A 151 -4.46 21.45 -4.40
C ILE A 151 -4.78 22.75 -5.13
N LEU A 152 -5.09 23.83 -4.41
CA LEU A 152 -5.40 25.13 -5.02
C LEU A 152 -4.19 25.71 -5.75
N GLU A 153 -3.00 25.65 -5.16
CA GLU A 153 -1.77 26.08 -5.82
C GLU A 153 -1.48 25.28 -7.09
N THR A 154 -1.63 23.95 -7.03
CA THR A 154 -1.44 23.07 -8.19
C THR A 154 -2.51 23.33 -9.26
N ALA A 155 -3.74 23.61 -8.87
CA ALA A 155 -4.83 23.97 -9.77
C ALA A 155 -4.57 25.28 -10.54
N GLY A 156 -3.74 26.18 -10.01
CA GLY A 156 -3.26 27.37 -10.74
C GLY A 156 -2.25 27.06 -11.85
N ARG A 157 -1.71 25.84 -11.91
CA ARG A 157 -0.65 25.42 -12.87
C ARG A 157 -0.96 24.05 -13.49
N ILE A 158 -2.20 23.82 -13.89
CA ILE A 158 -2.67 22.53 -14.41
C ILE A 158 -1.86 22.11 -15.65
N ASN A 159 -1.32 20.90 -15.62
CA ASN A 159 -0.83 20.22 -16.82
C ASN A 159 -2.00 19.47 -17.49
N PHE A 160 -2.56 20.06 -18.55
CA PHE A 160 -3.69 19.50 -19.27
C PHE A 160 -3.44 18.07 -19.82
N PRO A 161 -2.29 17.75 -20.42
CA PRO A 161 -1.97 16.38 -20.82
C PRO A 161 -2.03 15.37 -19.70
N SER A 162 -1.49 15.70 -18.52
CA SER A 162 -1.56 14.83 -17.32
C SER A 162 -3.00 14.61 -16.86
N LEU A 163 -3.78 15.68 -16.78
CA LEU A 163 -5.18 15.63 -16.39
C LEU A 163 -6.00 14.79 -17.36
N MET A 164 -5.84 15.00 -18.67
CA MET A 164 -6.54 14.24 -19.71
C MET A 164 -6.19 12.75 -19.66
N LEU A 165 -4.89 12.42 -19.54
CA LEU A 165 -4.44 11.03 -19.40
C LEU A 165 -5.04 10.37 -18.17
N GLY A 166 -5.05 11.07 -17.02
CA GLY A 166 -5.65 10.59 -15.80
C GLY A 166 -7.16 10.38 -15.93
N LEU A 167 -7.90 11.37 -16.40
CA LEU A 167 -9.36 11.26 -16.57
C LEU A 167 -9.76 10.15 -17.55
N ILE A 168 -9.04 10.01 -18.66
CA ILE A 168 -9.28 8.92 -19.62
C ILE A 168 -9.01 7.55 -18.96
N SER A 169 -7.90 7.41 -18.23
CA SER A 169 -7.55 6.19 -17.51
C SER A 169 -8.61 5.83 -16.47
N LEU A 170 -9.07 6.81 -15.70
CA LEU A 170 -10.14 6.62 -14.71
C LEU A 170 -11.46 6.22 -15.37
N ALA A 171 -11.86 6.88 -16.44
CA ALA A 171 -13.08 6.57 -17.19
C ALA A 171 -13.03 5.12 -17.75
N ILE A 172 -11.89 4.71 -18.30
CA ILE A 172 -11.69 3.34 -18.78
C ILE A 172 -11.81 2.34 -17.64
N LEU A 173 -11.12 2.58 -16.50
CA LEU A 173 -11.18 1.71 -15.32
C LEU A 173 -12.61 1.52 -14.82
N LEU A 174 -13.34 2.61 -14.60
CA LEU A 174 -14.70 2.58 -14.09
C LEU A 174 -15.65 1.91 -15.09
N THR A 175 -15.50 2.17 -16.38
CA THR A 175 -16.34 1.56 -17.44
C THR A 175 -16.10 0.05 -17.51
N VAL A 176 -14.82 -0.38 -17.56
CA VAL A 176 -14.48 -1.79 -17.65
C VAL A 176 -14.85 -2.54 -16.36
N LYS A 177 -14.66 -1.93 -15.18
CA LYS A 177 -15.14 -2.50 -13.91
C LYS A 177 -16.64 -2.82 -13.94
N LYS A 178 -17.44 -1.96 -14.62
CA LYS A 178 -18.89 -2.15 -14.76
C LYS A 178 -19.28 -3.18 -15.82
N VAL A 179 -18.59 -3.20 -16.97
CA VAL A 179 -18.94 -4.02 -18.15
C VAL A 179 -18.27 -5.40 -18.10
N ALA A 180 -17.03 -5.46 -17.70
CA ALA A 180 -16.21 -6.68 -17.67
C ALA A 180 -15.40 -6.77 -16.37
N PRO A 181 -16.04 -6.96 -15.22
CA PRO A 181 -15.37 -6.90 -13.91
C PRO A 181 -14.22 -7.89 -13.75
N LYS A 182 -14.24 -9.01 -14.47
CA LYS A 182 -13.17 -10.04 -14.44
C LYS A 182 -11.96 -9.71 -15.31
N PHE A 183 -12.01 -8.62 -16.08
CA PHE A 183 -10.88 -8.25 -16.95
C PHE A 183 -9.85 -7.44 -16.15
N PRO A 184 -8.54 -7.81 -16.15
CA PRO A 184 -7.51 -7.15 -15.36
C PRO A 184 -7.11 -5.79 -15.97
N MET A 185 -8.05 -4.86 -16.04
CA MET A 185 -7.85 -3.58 -16.75
C MET A 185 -6.75 -2.74 -16.12
N ALA A 186 -6.53 -2.84 -14.82
CA ALA A 186 -5.43 -2.16 -14.13
C ALA A 186 -4.06 -2.54 -14.72
N VAL A 187 -3.83 -3.83 -14.94
CA VAL A 187 -2.58 -4.34 -15.55
C VAL A 187 -2.44 -3.90 -17.00
N VAL A 188 -3.55 -3.93 -17.74
CA VAL A 188 -3.57 -3.48 -19.15
C VAL A 188 -3.28 -1.99 -19.27
N LEU A 189 -3.86 -1.15 -18.38
CA LEU A 189 -3.59 0.29 -18.37
C LEU A 189 -2.16 0.61 -17.98
N MET A 190 -1.57 -0.13 -17.05
CA MET A 190 -0.15 0.01 -16.72
C MET A 190 0.73 -0.30 -17.94
N ALA A 191 0.49 -1.44 -18.60
CA ALA A 191 1.25 -1.83 -19.79
C ALA A 191 1.05 -0.83 -20.93
N ALA A 192 -0.19 -0.39 -21.17
CA ALA A 192 -0.49 0.62 -22.16
C ALA A 192 0.17 1.97 -21.83
N GLY A 193 0.14 2.40 -20.57
CA GLY A 193 0.82 3.60 -20.09
C GLY A 193 2.33 3.55 -20.34
N ALA A 194 2.98 2.42 -20.02
CA ALA A 194 4.41 2.23 -20.29
C ALA A 194 4.73 2.30 -21.79
N VAL A 195 3.93 1.64 -22.63
CA VAL A 195 4.10 1.68 -24.08
C VAL A 195 3.90 3.10 -24.61
N LEU A 196 2.87 3.82 -24.14
CA LEU A 196 2.61 5.20 -24.54
C LEU A 196 3.78 6.12 -24.17
N THR A 197 4.41 5.93 -23.02
CA THR A 197 5.59 6.71 -22.60
C THR A 197 6.79 6.50 -23.52
N VAL A 198 6.94 5.30 -24.08
CA VAL A 198 8.02 5.01 -25.05
C VAL A 198 7.72 5.58 -26.45
N VAL A 199 6.46 5.55 -26.86
CA VAL A 199 6.05 5.94 -28.22
C VAL A 199 5.80 7.45 -28.36
N LEU A 200 5.32 8.09 -27.28
CA LEU A 200 4.96 9.51 -27.27
C LEU A 200 5.94 10.31 -26.43
N PRO A 201 6.23 11.56 -26.77
CA PRO A 201 7.13 12.44 -26.01
C PRO A 201 6.45 12.97 -24.74
N MET A 202 6.08 12.06 -23.82
CA MET A 202 5.30 12.41 -22.63
C MET A 202 6.04 13.39 -21.70
N GLU A 203 7.36 13.28 -21.62
CA GLU A 203 8.19 14.22 -20.83
C GLU A 203 8.12 15.64 -21.39
N GLU A 204 8.12 15.80 -22.73
CA GLU A 204 7.96 17.10 -23.39
C GLU A 204 6.58 17.72 -23.11
N TRP A 205 5.56 16.89 -22.90
CA TRP A 205 4.21 17.32 -22.51
C TRP A 205 4.08 17.60 -21.01
N GLY A 206 5.18 17.42 -20.25
CA GLY A 206 5.22 17.64 -18.81
C GLY A 206 4.52 16.54 -18.00
N ILE A 207 4.24 15.35 -18.61
CA ILE A 207 3.69 14.21 -17.91
C ILE A 207 4.82 13.52 -17.14
N ARG A 208 4.68 13.45 -15.83
CA ARG A 208 5.66 12.78 -14.97
C ARG A 208 5.54 11.27 -15.05
N THR A 209 6.67 10.61 -15.06
CA THR A 209 6.79 9.15 -14.88
C THR A 209 7.33 8.81 -13.50
N LEU A 210 7.22 7.55 -13.10
CA LEU A 210 7.86 7.09 -11.87
C LEU A 210 9.38 7.17 -11.99
N GLU A 211 10.04 7.30 -10.85
CA GLU A 211 11.48 7.17 -10.79
C GLU A 211 11.95 5.79 -11.21
N ALA A 212 13.00 5.74 -11.99
CA ALA A 212 13.60 4.48 -12.41
C ALA A 212 14.14 3.71 -11.19
N VAL A 213 13.65 2.50 -11.01
CA VAL A 213 14.09 1.63 -9.92
C VAL A 213 15.29 0.82 -10.38
N LYS A 214 16.41 0.96 -9.68
CA LYS A 214 17.60 0.12 -9.95
C LYS A 214 17.28 -1.33 -9.56
N PRO A 215 17.61 -2.31 -10.42
CA PRO A 215 17.49 -3.72 -10.06
C PRO A 215 18.31 -4.03 -8.80
N GLY A 216 17.72 -4.82 -7.91
CA GLY A 216 18.42 -5.25 -6.70
C GLY A 216 17.46 -5.74 -5.62
N LEU A 217 18.02 -6.51 -4.70
CA LEU A 217 17.31 -6.98 -3.53
C LEU A 217 17.31 -5.91 -2.43
N PRO A 218 16.32 -5.91 -1.54
CA PRO A 218 16.36 -5.06 -0.36
C PRO A 218 17.61 -5.38 0.48
N GLN A 219 18.25 -4.33 0.97
CA GLN A 219 19.36 -4.49 1.90
C GLN A 219 18.77 -4.78 3.29
N TRP A 220 19.11 -5.94 3.82
CA TRP A 220 18.74 -6.30 5.18
C TRP A 220 19.54 -5.48 6.18
N LYS A 221 18.87 -4.63 6.92
CA LYS A 221 19.49 -3.78 7.94
C LYS A 221 18.66 -3.83 9.22
N ILE A 222 19.32 -4.02 10.34
CA ILE A 222 18.69 -3.86 11.65
C ILE A 222 18.54 -2.35 11.89
N PRO A 223 17.31 -1.85 12.17
CA PRO A 223 17.08 -0.45 12.45
C PRO A 223 17.88 0.00 13.70
N ASP A 224 18.37 1.24 13.70
CA ASP A 224 19.03 1.81 14.88
C ASP A 224 17.96 2.26 15.89
N LEU A 225 17.74 1.45 16.90
CA LEU A 225 16.70 1.66 17.90
C LEU A 225 16.96 2.85 18.83
N ALA A 226 18.16 3.42 18.80
CA ALA A 226 18.52 4.59 19.63
C ALA A 226 18.27 5.92 18.90
N LEU A 227 17.83 5.90 17.66
CA LEU A 227 17.71 7.07 16.80
C LEU A 227 16.69 8.11 17.30
N LEU A 228 15.60 7.66 17.91
CA LEU A 228 14.48 8.52 18.34
C LEU A 228 14.26 8.45 19.86
N PRO A 229 13.66 9.50 20.45
CA PRO A 229 13.18 9.45 21.84
C PRO A 229 12.15 8.35 22.00
N LEU A 230 12.34 7.49 23.00
CA LEU A 230 11.53 6.29 23.21
C LEU A 230 10.03 6.59 23.37
N ASN A 231 9.68 7.73 23.98
CA ASN A 231 8.29 8.15 24.16
C ASN A 231 7.57 8.40 22.81
N GLN A 232 8.24 9.03 21.84
CA GLN A 232 7.67 9.28 20.51
C GLN A 232 7.50 7.96 19.74
N VAL A 233 8.52 7.12 19.78
CA VAL A 233 8.48 5.80 19.13
C VAL A 233 7.33 4.96 19.67
N ILE A 234 7.18 4.87 20.99
CA ILE A 234 6.11 4.11 21.64
C ILE A 234 4.74 4.63 21.22
N THR A 235 4.52 5.95 21.30
CA THR A 235 3.20 6.53 21.01
C THR A 235 2.78 6.29 19.56
N VAL A 236 3.67 6.57 18.59
CA VAL A 236 3.36 6.42 17.16
C VAL A 236 3.21 4.93 16.81
N SER A 237 4.17 4.09 17.18
CA SER A 237 4.14 2.68 16.82
C SER A 237 2.98 1.92 17.46
N LEU A 238 2.60 2.26 18.70
CA LEU A 238 1.43 1.67 19.34
C LEU A 238 0.14 2.05 18.62
N SER A 239 -0.02 3.32 18.25
CA SER A 239 -1.19 3.79 17.49
C SER A 239 -1.32 3.05 16.16
N VAL A 240 -0.23 2.93 15.41
CA VAL A 240 -0.20 2.19 14.14
C VAL A 240 -0.50 0.71 14.35
N ALA A 241 0.08 0.07 15.38
CA ALA A 241 -0.16 -1.34 15.67
C ALA A 241 -1.62 -1.63 16.04
N VAL A 242 -2.27 -0.74 16.81
CA VAL A 242 -3.70 -0.86 17.15
C VAL A 242 -4.56 -0.74 15.89
N VAL A 243 -4.24 0.18 14.99
CA VAL A 243 -4.97 0.34 13.73
C VAL A 243 -4.80 -0.90 12.85
N ILE A 244 -3.58 -1.40 12.66
CA ILE A 244 -3.32 -2.63 11.90
C ILE A 244 -4.11 -3.80 12.48
N MET A 245 -4.06 -4.02 13.79
CA MET A 245 -4.80 -5.07 14.47
C MET A 245 -6.31 -4.94 14.21
N ALA A 246 -6.87 -3.75 14.43
CA ALA A 246 -8.29 -3.53 14.34
C ALA A 246 -8.82 -3.67 12.91
N GLU A 247 -8.18 -2.97 11.97
CA GLU A 247 -8.59 -2.94 10.57
C GLU A 247 -8.44 -4.31 9.91
N THR A 248 -7.27 -4.93 10.06
CA THR A 248 -6.99 -6.21 9.41
C THR A 248 -7.85 -7.33 9.97
N LEU A 249 -7.96 -7.48 11.29
CA LEU A 249 -8.78 -8.55 11.87
C LEU A 249 -10.26 -8.39 11.56
N LEU A 250 -10.78 -7.15 11.54
CA LEU A 250 -12.17 -6.92 11.13
C LEU A 250 -12.40 -7.32 9.66
N ALA A 251 -11.50 -6.92 8.77
CA ALA A 251 -11.58 -7.27 7.36
C ALA A 251 -11.45 -8.79 7.16
N GLU A 252 -10.48 -9.44 7.80
CA GLU A 252 -10.30 -10.90 7.73
C GLU A 252 -11.51 -11.66 8.23
N ASN A 253 -12.08 -11.25 9.37
CA ASN A 253 -13.29 -11.87 9.90
C ASN A 253 -14.49 -11.70 8.95
N ASN A 254 -14.65 -10.54 8.30
CA ASN A 254 -15.67 -10.32 7.29
C ASN A 254 -15.50 -11.25 6.08
N PHE A 255 -14.27 -11.38 5.56
CA PHE A 255 -13.97 -12.32 4.48
C PHE A 255 -14.16 -13.79 4.90
N ALA A 256 -13.78 -14.13 6.12
CA ALA A 256 -13.96 -15.46 6.68
C ALA A 256 -15.44 -15.83 6.77
N GLN A 257 -16.28 -14.94 7.30
CA GLN A 257 -17.74 -15.13 7.36
C GLN A 257 -18.36 -15.26 5.97
N LYS A 258 -17.99 -14.37 5.04
CA LYS A 258 -18.48 -14.37 3.65
C LYS A 258 -18.16 -15.68 2.93
N ASN A 259 -16.96 -16.23 3.16
CA ASN A 259 -16.45 -17.40 2.45
C ASN A 259 -16.60 -18.71 3.24
N GLY A 260 -17.18 -18.67 4.44
CA GLY A 260 -17.50 -19.84 5.24
C GLY A 260 -16.30 -20.55 5.89
N TYR A 261 -15.20 -19.83 6.14
CA TYR A 261 -14.07 -20.36 6.92
C TYR A 261 -13.93 -19.61 8.26
N ARG A 262 -12.98 -20.06 9.08
CA ARG A 262 -12.67 -19.44 10.38
C ARG A 262 -11.19 -19.12 10.43
N ILE A 263 -10.86 -18.00 11.05
CA ILE A 263 -9.49 -17.61 11.37
C ILE A 263 -9.25 -17.72 12.88
N ASN A 264 -7.99 -17.72 13.25
CA ASN A 264 -7.58 -17.61 14.65
C ASN A 264 -6.99 -16.22 14.86
N ASP A 265 -7.77 -15.31 15.46
CA ASP A 265 -7.42 -13.89 15.63
C ASP A 265 -6.04 -13.71 16.30
N ASP A 266 -5.70 -14.55 17.31
CA ASP A 266 -4.39 -14.46 17.95
C ASP A 266 -3.26 -14.92 17.02
N GLN A 267 -3.47 -15.99 16.25
CA GLN A 267 -2.46 -16.44 15.28
C GLN A 267 -2.25 -15.43 14.16
N GLU A 268 -3.29 -14.71 13.75
CA GLU A 268 -3.16 -13.60 12.78
C GLU A 268 -2.28 -12.49 13.32
N LEU A 269 -2.37 -12.12 14.61
CA LEU A 269 -1.47 -11.15 15.22
C LEU A 269 0.01 -11.55 15.12
N LEU A 270 0.31 -12.86 15.24
CA LEU A 270 1.65 -13.37 15.01
C LEU A 270 2.08 -13.22 13.55
N ALA A 271 1.17 -13.48 12.61
CA ALA A 271 1.43 -13.30 11.18
C ALA A 271 1.69 -11.83 10.83
N PHE A 272 0.90 -10.90 11.41
CA PHE A 272 1.11 -9.46 11.25
C PHE A 272 2.45 -9.01 11.84
N ALA A 273 2.80 -9.51 13.03
CA ALA A 273 4.09 -9.22 13.66
C ALA A 273 5.26 -9.70 12.80
N ALA A 274 5.19 -10.92 12.29
CA ALA A 274 6.23 -11.50 11.44
C ALA A 274 6.40 -10.71 10.13
N GLY A 275 5.30 -10.35 9.48
CA GLY A 275 5.31 -9.53 8.27
C GLY A 275 5.92 -8.14 8.52
N ASN A 276 5.50 -7.46 9.58
CA ASN A 276 6.01 -6.15 9.94
C ASN A 276 7.47 -6.16 10.39
N LEU A 277 7.92 -7.23 11.06
CA LEU A 277 9.33 -7.38 11.41
C LEU A 277 10.21 -7.43 10.16
N VAL A 278 9.80 -8.22 9.16
CA VAL A 278 10.56 -8.29 7.91
C VAL A 278 10.44 -7.00 7.11
N ALA A 279 9.29 -6.31 7.14
CA ALA A 279 9.16 -4.98 6.54
C ALA A 279 10.17 -4.00 7.15
N ALA A 280 10.32 -3.98 8.48
CA ALA A 280 11.32 -3.17 9.16
C ALA A 280 12.76 -3.50 8.73
N LEU A 281 13.11 -4.79 8.68
CA LEU A 281 14.44 -5.25 8.28
C LEU A 281 14.78 -4.96 6.82
N THR A 282 13.78 -4.83 5.96
CA THR A 282 13.93 -4.47 4.54
C THR A 282 13.78 -2.96 4.28
N GLY A 283 13.64 -2.16 5.35
CA GLY A 283 13.55 -0.71 5.27
C GLY A 283 12.18 -0.18 4.86
N CYS A 284 11.14 -1.02 4.83
CA CYS A 284 9.79 -0.62 4.44
C CYS A 284 9.02 -0.01 5.61
N CYS A 285 7.93 0.71 5.30
CA CYS A 285 6.91 1.16 6.24
C CYS A 285 6.09 -0.01 6.80
N PRO A 286 5.31 0.20 7.88
CA PRO A 286 4.40 -0.82 8.37
C PRO A 286 3.41 -1.26 7.31
N ILE A 287 3.10 -2.55 7.32
CA ILE A 287 2.21 -3.20 6.37
C ILE A 287 0.92 -3.67 7.04
N ASN A 288 -0.14 -3.77 6.25
CA ASN A 288 -1.50 -4.02 6.72
C ASN A 288 -2.23 -5.02 5.81
N GLY A 289 -3.40 -5.46 6.24
CA GLY A 289 -4.31 -6.21 5.41
C GLY A 289 -4.95 -5.36 4.31
N SER A 290 -5.04 -5.89 3.12
CA SER A 290 -5.62 -5.17 1.98
C SER A 290 -6.93 -5.80 1.53
N VAL A 291 -8.02 -5.10 1.78
CA VAL A 291 -9.36 -5.50 1.36
C VAL A 291 -9.47 -5.55 -0.16
N SER A 292 -8.98 -4.52 -0.85
CA SER A 292 -9.03 -4.42 -2.31
C SER A 292 -8.27 -5.53 -3.03
N ARG A 293 -7.05 -5.82 -2.57
CA ARG A 293 -6.23 -6.92 -3.14
C ARG A 293 -6.81 -8.28 -2.82
N THR A 294 -7.40 -8.46 -1.63
CA THR A 294 -8.11 -9.68 -1.24
C THR A 294 -9.34 -9.90 -2.10
N ALA A 295 -10.16 -8.87 -2.29
CA ALA A 295 -11.34 -8.91 -3.18
C ALA A 295 -10.93 -9.25 -4.63
N MET A 296 -9.80 -8.71 -5.09
CA MET A 296 -9.24 -9.04 -6.39
C MET A 296 -8.81 -10.51 -6.48
N GLY A 297 -8.13 -11.03 -5.45
CA GLY A 297 -7.79 -12.45 -5.35
C GLY A 297 -9.03 -13.35 -5.45
N GLU A 298 -10.10 -13.01 -4.73
CA GLU A 298 -11.40 -13.69 -4.78
C GLU A 298 -12.03 -13.62 -6.19
N GLN A 299 -12.00 -12.45 -6.83
CA GLN A 299 -12.53 -12.24 -8.19
C GLN A 299 -11.87 -13.17 -9.22
N TYR A 300 -10.57 -13.41 -9.10
CA TYR A 300 -9.81 -14.33 -9.94
C TYR A 300 -9.81 -15.78 -9.41
N GLN A 301 -10.68 -16.08 -8.45
CA GLN A 301 -10.89 -17.42 -7.88
C GLN A 301 -9.66 -17.99 -7.17
N GLY A 302 -8.82 -17.15 -6.61
CA GLY A 302 -7.78 -17.54 -5.67
C GLY A 302 -8.42 -18.05 -4.38
N LYS A 303 -7.91 -19.16 -3.84
CA LYS A 303 -8.49 -19.83 -2.67
C LYS A 303 -7.50 -20.15 -1.57
N THR A 304 -6.21 -19.98 -1.84
CA THR A 304 -5.16 -20.33 -0.89
C THR A 304 -4.08 -19.26 -0.84
N GLN A 305 -3.31 -19.26 0.25
CA GLN A 305 -2.15 -18.37 0.41
C GLN A 305 -1.05 -18.59 -0.63
N LEU A 306 -1.19 -19.60 -1.50
CA LEU A 306 -0.32 -19.75 -2.65
C LEU A 306 -0.33 -18.51 -3.54
N MET A 307 -1.45 -17.77 -3.62
CA MET A 307 -1.50 -16.52 -4.38
C MET A 307 -0.59 -15.43 -3.78
N SER A 308 -0.50 -15.31 -2.45
CA SER A 308 0.43 -14.40 -1.76
C SER A 308 1.90 -14.80 -1.99
N ILE A 309 2.18 -16.11 -1.91
CA ILE A 309 3.52 -16.64 -2.17
C ILE A 309 3.94 -16.39 -3.63
N VAL A 310 3.03 -16.63 -4.58
CA VAL A 310 3.27 -16.36 -6.01
C VAL A 310 3.45 -14.86 -6.25
N ALA A 311 2.63 -14.01 -5.61
CA ALA A 311 2.78 -12.56 -5.73
C ALA A 311 4.14 -12.09 -5.22
N GLY A 312 4.56 -12.52 -4.02
CA GLY A 312 5.86 -12.18 -3.45
C GLY A 312 7.03 -12.73 -4.28
N ALA A 313 6.96 -13.98 -4.72
CA ALA A 313 8.00 -14.58 -5.55
C ALA A 313 8.12 -13.91 -6.92
N SER A 314 6.99 -13.57 -7.55
CA SER A 314 6.98 -12.84 -8.83
C SER A 314 7.51 -11.42 -8.66
N MET A 315 7.19 -10.74 -7.55
CA MET A 315 7.75 -9.42 -7.22
C MET A 315 9.27 -9.50 -7.01
N LEU A 316 9.76 -10.57 -6.37
CA LEU A 316 11.19 -10.81 -6.20
C LEU A 316 11.90 -10.95 -7.56
N ILE A 317 11.33 -11.73 -8.47
CA ILE A 317 11.86 -11.89 -9.84
C ILE A 317 11.88 -10.52 -10.55
N LEU A 318 10.80 -9.76 -10.43
CA LEU A 318 10.71 -8.42 -10.99
C LEU A 318 11.83 -7.51 -10.48
N LEU A 319 12.07 -7.48 -9.17
CA LEU A 319 13.12 -6.64 -8.56
C LEU A 319 14.52 -7.00 -9.03
N VAL A 320 14.78 -8.27 -9.32
CA VAL A 320 16.10 -8.73 -9.79
C VAL A 320 16.29 -8.52 -11.28
N CYS A 321 15.25 -8.77 -12.09
CA CYS A 321 15.39 -8.90 -13.53
C CYS A 321 14.62 -7.85 -14.34
N GLY A 322 13.65 -7.15 -13.76
CA GLY A 322 12.63 -6.48 -14.56
C GLY A 322 12.20 -5.07 -14.12
N THR A 323 12.99 -4.36 -13.32
CA THR A 323 12.59 -3.02 -12.83
C THR A 323 12.64 -1.92 -13.90
N GLY A 324 13.30 -2.17 -15.01
CA GLY A 324 13.52 -1.16 -16.06
C GLY A 324 12.24 -0.54 -16.65
N PHE A 325 11.12 -1.27 -16.67
CA PHE A 325 9.87 -0.74 -17.20
C PHE A 325 9.16 0.22 -16.22
N ILE A 326 9.51 0.19 -14.93
CA ILE A 326 8.85 1.00 -13.89
C ILE A 326 9.03 2.50 -14.17
N GLY A 327 10.22 2.91 -14.61
CA GLY A 327 10.49 4.29 -15.00
C GLY A 327 9.66 4.82 -16.19
N TYR A 328 9.03 3.93 -16.94
CA TYR A 328 8.13 4.31 -18.04
C TYR A 328 6.66 4.41 -17.63
N LEU A 329 6.32 4.16 -16.35
CA LEU A 329 4.93 4.22 -15.88
C LEU A 329 4.52 5.67 -15.61
N PRO A 330 3.51 6.21 -16.32
CA PRO A 330 3.08 7.59 -16.13
C PRO A 330 2.30 7.75 -14.82
N VAL A 331 2.69 8.72 -14.01
CA VAL A 331 2.11 8.99 -12.69
C VAL A 331 0.58 9.18 -12.73
N PRO A 332 -0.03 9.91 -13.69
CA PRO A 332 -1.48 10.06 -13.74
C PRO A 332 -2.26 8.75 -13.87
N VAL A 333 -1.71 7.75 -14.60
CA VAL A 333 -2.33 6.42 -14.73
C VAL A 333 -2.30 5.68 -13.38
N LEU A 334 -1.17 5.75 -12.69
CA LEU A 334 -0.99 5.07 -11.39
C LEU A 334 -1.86 5.71 -10.30
N THR A 335 -2.03 7.02 -10.33
CA THR A 335 -2.92 7.75 -9.43
C THR A 335 -4.37 7.26 -9.55
N CYS A 336 -4.84 6.98 -10.78
CA CYS A 336 -6.17 6.42 -10.99
C CYS A 336 -6.31 4.99 -10.43
N LEU A 337 -5.25 4.19 -10.49
CA LEU A 337 -5.26 2.85 -9.91
C LEU A 337 -5.35 2.89 -8.38
N LEU A 338 -4.61 3.79 -7.73
CA LEU A 338 -4.71 4.03 -6.29
C LEU A 338 -6.12 4.47 -5.91
N TYR A 339 -6.66 5.47 -6.60
CA TYR A 339 -8.03 5.97 -6.37
C TYR A 339 -9.08 4.86 -6.44
N THR A 340 -8.99 3.98 -7.43
CA THR A 340 -9.95 2.88 -7.58
C THR A 340 -9.76 1.76 -6.57
N SER A 341 -8.55 1.60 -6.01
CA SER A 341 -8.26 0.69 -4.90
C SER A 341 -8.88 1.22 -3.61
N ASP A 342 -8.59 2.46 -3.25
CA ASP A 342 -9.09 3.08 -2.01
C ASP A 342 -10.63 3.21 -2.01
N ALA A 343 -11.22 3.59 -3.15
CA ALA A 343 -12.68 3.61 -3.30
C ALA A 343 -13.33 2.19 -3.24
N ALA A 344 -12.57 1.11 -3.40
CA ALA A 344 -13.06 -0.25 -3.22
C ALA A 344 -13.04 -0.69 -1.74
N ASP A 345 -12.23 -0.05 -0.91
CA ASP A 345 -12.15 -0.31 0.53
C ASP A 345 -13.32 0.36 1.29
N GLU A 346 -14.01 1.34 0.67
CA GLU A 346 -15.20 2.00 1.22
C GLU A 346 -16.52 1.21 0.98
N GLY A 347 -16.57 0.20 0.14
CA GLY A 347 -17.74 -0.60 -0.22
C GLY A 347 -17.74 -1.98 0.36
#